data_94a0c6cbf799db649034f2c95ab6f29b
#
_entry.id   94a0c6cbf799db649034f2c95ab6f29b
#
_cell.length_a   1.000
_cell.length_b   1.000
_cell.length_c   1.000
_cell.angle_alpha   90.00
_cell.angle_beta   90.00
_cell.angle_gamma   90.00
#
_symmetry.space_group_name_H-M   'P 1'
#
loop_
_entity.id
_entity.type
_entity.pdbx_description
1 polymer ?
#
loop_
_entity_poly.entity_id
_entity_poly.type
_entity_poly.pdbx_seq_one_letter_code
_entity_poly.pdbx_strand_id
1 'polypeptide(L)'
;MRLPMIAALLTLLAVPALAQSPAPRPAAPAATTRTAPATPRHRRTEQERFDAANATRDGRLTLEQARTGKLNAVVRDFADIDTARRGYVTLDEIKAHRKAVRAAKRAAKR
;
A
#
# COMPACT_ATOMS: atom_id res chain seq x y z
N MET A 1 8.32 39.78 56.51
CA MET A 1 8.04 39.31 55.15
C MET A 1 6.86 38.40 55.21
N ARG A 2 5.74 38.84 54.70
CA ARG A 2 4.46 38.15 54.90
C ARG A 2 4.03 37.60 53.55
N LEU A 3 3.92 36.27 53.46
CA LEU A 3 3.33 35.59 52.33
C LEU A 3 1.82 35.52 52.54
N PRO A 4 1.00 35.94 51.60
CA PRO A 4 -0.43 35.62 51.64
C PRO A 4 -0.66 34.30 50.96
N MET A 5 -1.23 33.37 51.71
CA MET A 5 -1.87 32.17 51.20
C MET A 5 -3.06 32.56 50.32
N ILE A 6 -3.04 32.14 49.09
CA ILE A 6 -4.24 32.18 48.24
C ILE A 6 -4.74 30.73 48.15
N ALA A 7 -5.84 30.50 48.82
CA ALA A 7 -6.59 29.26 48.73
C ALA A 7 -7.22 29.14 47.32
N ALA A 8 -6.75 28.18 46.53
CA ALA A 8 -7.38 27.81 45.28
C ALA A 8 -8.57 26.91 45.58
N LEU A 9 -9.74 27.44 45.37
CA LEU A 9 -11.02 26.74 45.47
C LEU A 9 -11.15 25.83 44.24
N LEU A 10 -10.98 24.53 44.47
CA LEU A 10 -11.12 23.49 43.44
C LEU A 10 -12.65 23.18 43.33
N THR A 11 -13.32 23.80 42.39
CA THR A 11 -14.67 23.42 42.02
C THR A 11 -14.62 22.19 41.13
N LEU A 12 -14.92 21.06 41.76
CA LEU A 12 -15.11 19.78 41.09
C LEU A 12 -16.47 19.79 40.38
N LEU A 13 -16.49 20.11 39.10
CA LEU A 13 -17.68 19.88 38.27
C LEU A 13 -17.79 18.38 37.97
N ALA A 14 -18.58 17.67 38.72
CA ALA A 14 -19.04 16.35 38.39
C ALA A 14 -19.95 16.44 37.17
N VAL A 15 -19.47 16.05 36.02
CA VAL A 15 -20.29 15.84 34.84
C VAL A 15 -21.03 14.52 35.05
N PRO A 16 -22.36 14.50 35.11
CA PRO A 16 -23.08 13.25 35.13
C PRO A 16 -22.82 12.57 33.78
N ALA A 17 -22.19 11.43 33.82
CA ALA A 17 -22.13 10.54 32.68
C ALA A 17 -23.58 10.12 32.36
N LEU A 18 -24.17 10.74 31.37
CA LEU A 18 -25.33 10.21 30.72
C LEU A 18 -24.95 8.88 30.14
N ALA A 19 -25.32 7.80 30.83
CA ALA A 19 -25.26 6.48 30.26
C ALA A 19 -26.09 6.47 28.98
N GLN A 20 -25.50 6.57 27.87
CA GLN A 20 -26.15 6.33 26.60
C GLN A 20 -26.44 4.84 26.57
N SER A 21 -27.69 4.49 26.79
CA SER A 21 -28.19 3.16 26.51
C SER A 21 -27.81 2.85 25.06
N PRO A 22 -27.10 1.74 24.77
CA PRO A 22 -26.91 1.34 23.39
C PRO A 22 -28.30 1.15 22.78
N ALA A 23 -28.63 1.95 21.78
CA ALA A 23 -29.84 1.76 21.02
C ALA A 23 -29.85 0.30 20.54
N PRO A 24 -31.01 -0.41 20.64
CA PRO A 24 -31.09 -1.75 20.09
C PRO A 24 -30.71 -1.65 18.63
N ARG A 25 -29.61 -2.30 18.26
CA ARG A 25 -29.27 -2.46 16.87
C ARG A 25 -30.47 -3.08 16.17
N PRO A 26 -31.06 -2.43 15.16
CA PRO A 26 -32.03 -3.14 14.34
C PRO A 26 -31.30 -4.39 13.83
N ALA A 27 -31.89 -5.54 14.04
CA ALA A 27 -31.40 -6.79 13.52
C ALA A 27 -31.08 -6.55 12.06
N ALA A 28 -29.82 -6.68 11.67
CA ALA A 28 -29.46 -6.55 10.30
C ALA A 28 -30.32 -7.53 9.49
N PRO A 29 -31.06 -7.08 8.46
CA PRO A 29 -31.77 -8.00 7.61
C PRO A 29 -30.73 -9.02 7.16
N ALA A 30 -31.09 -10.31 7.28
CA ALA A 30 -30.26 -11.41 6.89
C ALA A 30 -29.52 -11.03 5.61
N ALA A 31 -28.20 -10.99 5.69
CA ALA A 31 -27.38 -10.67 4.54
C ALA A 31 -27.75 -11.68 3.45
N THR A 32 -28.63 -11.25 2.57
CA THR A 32 -28.72 -11.87 1.27
C THR A 32 -27.29 -11.83 0.77
N THR A 33 -26.69 -12.97 0.72
CA THR A 33 -25.35 -13.15 0.12
C THR A 33 -25.52 -12.75 -1.34
N ARG A 34 -25.57 -11.44 -1.55
CA ARG A 34 -25.41 -10.90 -2.89
C ARG A 34 -23.96 -11.24 -3.18
N THR A 35 -23.76 -12.40 -3.80
CA THR A 35 -22.55 -12.72 -4.52
C THR A 35 -22.36 -11.56 -5.47
N ALA A 36 -21.62 -10.55 -5.01
CA ALA A 36 -21.17 -9.50 -5.91
C ALA A 36 -20.52 -10.25 -7.06
N PRO A 37 -20.93 -10.00 -8.31
CA PRO A 37 -20.25 -10.60 -9.44
C PRO A 37 -18.78 -10.28 -9.21
N ALA A 38 -17.96 -11.33 -9.09
CA ALA A 38 -16.53 -11.16 -8.94
C ALA A 38 -16.12 -10.33 -10.13
N THR A 39 -15.96 -9.03 -9.91
CA THR A 39 -15.38 -8.13 -10.91
C THR A 39 -14.14 -8.86 -11.36
N PRO A 40 -14.00 -9.24 -12.63
CA PRO A 40 -12.81 -9.93 -13.07
C PRO A 40 -11.65 -9.09 -12.56
N ARG A 41 -10.86 -9.64 -11.63
CA ARG A 41 -9.73 -8.93 -11.07
C ARG A 41 -8.84 -8.62 -12.24
N HIS A 42 -9.04 -7.44 -12.80
CA HIS A 42 -8.26 -6.96 -13.92
C HIS A 42 -6.81 -7.01 -13.44
N ARG A 43 -6.06 -7.97 -13.97
CA ARG A 43 -4.63 -8.06 -13.65
C ARG A 43 -4.02 -6.79 -14.19
N ARG A 44 -3.69 -5.89 -13.28
CA ARG A 44 -2.99 -4.66 -13.65
C ARG A 44 -1.88 -5.00 -14.61
N THR A 45 -1.84 -4.28 -15.71
CA THR A 45 -0.77 -4.42 -16.69
C THR A 45 0.57 -4.07 -16.04
N GLU A 46 1.64 -4.48 -16.66
CA GLU A 46 2.98 -4.14 -16.18
C GLU A 46 3.20 -2.63 -16.15
N GLN A 47 2.66 -1.93 -17.13
CA GLN A 47 2.65 -0.47 -17.21
C GLN A 47 1.96 0.14 -15.98
N GLU A 48 0.73 -0.26 -15.70
CA GLU A 48 -0.04 0.25 -14.54
C GLU A 48 0.67 0.00 -13.21
N ARG A 49 1.34 -1.13 -13.07
CA ARG A 49 2.12 -1.45 -11.86
C ARG A 49 3.36 -0.58 -11.74
N PHE A 50 4.04 -0.35 -12.86
CA PHE A 50 5.20 0.51 -12.94
C PHE A 50 4.81 1.95 -12.58
N ASP A 51 3.75 2.48 -13.20
CA ASP A 51 3.28 3.83 -12.98
C ASP A 51 2.81 4.06 -11.54
N ALA A 52 2.17 3.04 -10.95
CA ALA A 52 1.77 3.08 -9.54
C ALA A 52 2.97 3.08 -8.56
N ALA A 53 4.06 2.42 -8.91
CA ALA A 53 5.28 2.37 -8.11
C ALA A 53 6.18 3.59 -8.33
N ASN A 54 6.17 4.16 -9.53
CA ASN A 54 6.96 5.32 -9.91
C ASN A 54 6.32 6.61 -9.36
N ALA A 55 6.55 6.90 -8.09
CA ALA A 55 5.99 8.08 -7.41
C ALA A 55 6.44 9.39 -8.05
N THR A 56 7.62 9.45 -8.61
CA THR A 56 8.21 10.64 -9.26
C THR A 56 7.69 10.86 -10.68
N ARG A 57 7.10 9.84 -11.30
CA ARG A 57 6.58 9.84 -12.68
C ARG A 57 7.60 10.30 -13.73
N ASP A 58 8.86 10.04 -13.46
CA ASP A 58 9.98 10.41 -14.35
C ASP A 58 10.40 9.26 -15.29
N GLY A 59 9.63 8.16 -15.28
CA GLY A 59 9.95 6.95 -16.07
C GLY A 59 11.11 6.12 -15.50
N ARG A 60 11.62 6.48 -14.31
CA ARG A 60 12.69 5.82 -13.61
C ARG A 60 12.20 5.21 -12.33
N LEU A 61 12.44 3.95 -12.12
CA LEU A 61 12.03 3.22 -10.93
C LEU A 61 13.26 2.83 -10.12
N THR A 62 13.37 3.39 -8.92
CA THR A 62 14.44 3.02 -7.98
C THR A 62 14.08 1.72 -7.25
N LEU A 63 15.08 1.08 -6.65
CA LEU A 63 14.86 -0.12 -5.84
C LEU A 63 13.86 0.11 -4.69
N GLU A 64 13.95 1.28 -4.05
CA GLU A 64 13.02 1.64 -2.96
C GLU A 64 11.59 1.83 -3.46
N GLN A 65 11.41 2.48 -4.59
CA GLN A 65 10.09 2.61 -5.22
C GLN A 65 9.52 1.25 -5.63
N ALA A 66 10.35 0.35 -6.16
CA ALA A 66 9.94 -1.00 -6.51
C ALA A 66 9.52 -1.81 -5.27
N ARG A 67 10.19 -1.65 -4.13
CA ARG A 67 9.81 -2.26 -2.84
C ARG A 67 8.48 -1.72 -2.34
N THR A 68 8.33 -0.41 -2.28
CA THR A 68 7.10 0.26 -1.85
C THR A 68 5.91 -0.12 -2.73
N GLY A 69 6.13 -0.20 -4.04
CA GLY A 69 5.13 -0.62 -5.03
C GLY A 69 4.88 -2.14 -5.06
N LYS A 70 5.54 -2.91 -4.19
CA LYS A 70 5.41 -4.38 -4.09
C LYS A 70 5.71 -5.11 -5.40
N LEU A 71 6.65 -4.59 -6.19
CA LEU A 71 7.12 -5.19 -7.42
C LEU A 71 8.20 -6.25 -7.15
N ASN A 72 7.87 -7.28 -6.39
CA ASN A 72 8.80 -8.27 -5.88
C ASN A 72 9.70 -8.89 -6.96
N ALA A 73 9.19 -9.13 -8.16
CA ALA A 73 9.98 -9.65 -9.27
C ALA A 73 11.05 -8.65 -9.74
N VAL A 74 10.69 -7.35 -9.80
CA VAL A 74 11.63 -6.29 -10.15
C VAL A 74 12.67 -6.12 -9.05
N VAL A 75 12.27 -6.15 -7.79
CA VAL A 75 13.18 -6.06 -6.64
C VAL A 75 14.20 -7.19 -6.64
N ARG A 76 13.76 -8.43 -6.89
CA ARG A 76 14.63 -9.60 -6.93
C ARG A 76 15.65 -9.54 -8.08
N ASP A 77 15.17 -9.14 -9.25
CA ASP A 77 15.94 -9.16 -10.48
C ASP A 77 16.54 -7.77 -10.78
N PHE A 78 16.50 -6.83 -9.82
CA PHE A 78 16.89 -5.42 -10.02
C PHE A 78 18.30 -5.27 -10.54
N ALA A 79 19.26 -6.00 -9.98
CA ALA A 79 20.66 -5.95 -10.38
C ALA A 79 20.86 -6.47 -11.81
N ASP A 80 20.06 -7.45 -12.24
CA ASP A 80 20.11 -8.01 -13.58
C ASP A 80 19.46 -7.09 -14.62
N ILE A 81 18.46 -6.31 -14.19
CA ILE A 81 17.77 -5.34 -15.02
C ILE A 81 18.63 -4.08 -15.17
N ASP A 82 19.18 -3.56 -14.06
CA ASP A 82 20.04 -2.37 -14.06
C ASP A 82 21.50 -2.75 -14.45
N THR A 83 21.68 -3.20 -15.66
CA THR A 83 23.00 -3.58 -16.18
C THR A 83 24.01 -2.44 -16.19
N ALA A 84 23.51 -1.20 -16.30
CA ALA A 84 24.33 0.00 -16.27
C ALA A 84 24.65 0.49 -14.85
N ARG A 85 24.13 -0.17 -13.82
CA ARG A 85 24.31 0.18 -12.40
C ARG A 85 24.02 1.65 -12.07
N ARG A 86 22.93 2.16 -12.65
CA ARG A 86 22.48 3.55 -12.47
C ARG A 86 21.68 3.75 -11.19
N GLY A 87 21.26 2.66 -10.52
CA GLY A 87 20.39 2.68 -9.34
C GLY A 87 18.90 2.87 -9.65
N TYR A 88 18.54 2.85 -10.91
CA TYR A 88 17.14 2.87 -11.37
C TYR A 88 16.97 2.03 -12.65
N VAL A 89 15.76 1.58 -12.85
CA VAL A 89 15.37 0.82 -14.04
C VAL A 89 14.21 1.50 -14.75
N THR A 90 14.10 1.29 -16.05
CA THR A 90 13.00 1.78 -16.86
C THR A 90 12.02 0.65 -17.18
N LEU A 91 10.82 1.01 -17.60
CA LEU A 91 9.80 0.03 -17.99
C LEU A 91 10.28 -0.86 -19.16
N ASP A 92 11.01 -0.27 -20.11
CA ASP A 92 11.51 -1.01 -21.27
C ASP A 92 12.59 -2.02 -20.88
N GLU A 93 13.47 -1.67 -19.95
CA GLU A 93 14.46 -2.59 -19.38
C GLU A 93 13.79 -3.75 -18.64
N ILE A 94 12.75 -3.48 -17.85
CA ILE A 94 11.95 -4.52 -17.17
C ILE A 94 11.30 -5.45 -18.19
N LYS A 95 10.69 -4.92 -19.25
CA LYS A 95 10.07 -5.71 -20.32
C LYS A 95 11.09 -6.57 -21.06
N ALA A 96 12.24 -5.99 -21.40
CA ALA A 96 13.33 -6.68 -22.07
C ALA A 96 13.86 -7.84 -21.24
N HIS A 97 14.14 -7.60 -19.95
CA HIS A 97 14.58 -8.62 -19.02
C HIS A 97 13.56 -9.78 -18.91
N ARG A 98 12.28 -9.47 -18.73
CA ARG A 98 11.24 -10.50 -18.68
C ARG A 98 11.11 -11.31 -19.97
N LYS A 99 11.26 -10.67 -21.10
CA LYS A 99 11.27 -11.36 -22.40
C LYS A 99 12.44 -12.34 -22.47
N ALA A 100 13.62 -11.93 -22.05
CA ALA A 100 14.81 -12.77 -22.00
C ALA A 100 14.63 -13.97 -21.04
N VAL A 101 14.12 -13.75 -19.83
CA VAL A 101 13.86 -14.82 -18.86
C VAL A 101 12.82 -15.83 -19.39
N ARG A 102 11.77 -15.36 -20.05
CA ARG A 102 10.78 -16.26 -20.68
C ARG A 102 11.39 -17.07 -21.82
N ALA A 103 12.22 -16.46 -22.64
CA ALA A 103 12.93 -17.14 -23.72
C ALA A 103 13.86 -18.24 -23.17
N ALA A 104 14.65 -17.92 -22.14
CA ALA A 104 15.53 -18.88 -21.49
C ALA A 104 14.74 -20.06 -20.87
N LYS A 105 13.62 -19.79 -20.22
CA LYS A 105 12.75 -20.85 -19.68
C LYS A 105 12.16 -21.75 -20.76
N ARG A 106 11.80 -21.20 -21.91
CA ARG A 106 11.31 -21.99 -23.05
C ARG A 106 12.40 -22.87 -23.64
N ALA A 107 13.60 -22.33 -23.78
CA ALA A 107 14.76 -23.08 -24.27
C ALA A 107 15.13 -24.24 -23.32
N ALA A 108 15.06 -24.03 -22.01
CA ALA A 108 15.35 -25.06 -21.00
C ALA A 108 14.31 -26.21 -20.94
N LYS A 109 13.12 -25.99 -21.49
CA LYS A 109 12.06 -27.04 -21.54
C LYS A 109 12.09 -27.90 -22.80
N ARG A 110 12.95 -27.65 -23.72
CA ARG A 110 13.10 -28.42 -24.96
C ARG A 110 14.01 -29.61 -24.76
#